data_0c6b10d6ffe0a31739cd26f43a626765
#
_entry.id   0c6b10d6ffe0a31739cd26f43a626765
#
_cell.length_a   1.000
_cell.length_b   1.000
_cell.length_c   1.000
_cell.angle_alpha   90.00
_cell.angle_beta   90.00
_cell.angle_gamma   90.00
#
_symmetry.space_group_name_H-M   'P 1'
#
loop_
_entity.id
_entity.type
_entity.pdbx_description
1 polymer ?
#
loop_
_entity_poly.entity_id
_entity_poly.type
_entity_poly.pdbx_seq_one_letter_code
_entity_poly.pdbx_strand_id
1 'polypeptide(L)'
;MVGKKQLKAEEKIVNIIKHVDPKWYAVYTNPRAEKLVFGRLIEEGIDTFLPLQKTYRTWSDRKKLIEKPLLSSYIFVKVVPVDFPKVYKTMGVVKFVTFEGQPASIPQKQIDNLRLLIDSDAEIEVTSEKFEKGDNVEVINGSMIGLIGELIKTGGKKRVIVRIDRLDQNIILTIPVTFLRKI
;
A
#
# COMPACT_ATOMS: atom_id res chain seq x y z
N MET A 1 4.57 22.09 44.22
CA MET A 1 3.26 21.97 43.52
C MET A 1 3.37 21.77 41.99
N VAL A 2 4.52 21.95 41.37
CA VAL A 2 4.74 21.80 39.91
C VAL A 2 4.68 20.34 39.44
N GLY A 3 5.20 19.38 40.21
CA GLY A 3 5.29 17.97 39.80
C GLY A 3 3.94 17.22 39.61
N LYS A 4 2.90 17.56 40.38
CA LYS A 4 1.59 16.88 40.26
C LYS A 4 0.80 17.30 38.98
N LYS A 5 1.01 18.51 38.46
CA LYS A 5 0.40 18.97 37.21
C LYS A 5 1.10 18.34 35.99
N GLN A 6 2.42 18.18 36.05
CA GLN A 6 3.20 17.53 35.00
C GLN A 6 2.85 16.04 34.89
N LEU A 7 2.81 15.31 36.00
CA LEU A 7 2.39 13.90 36.03
C LEU A 7 0.99 13.66 35.46
N LYS A 8 0.00 14.51 35.82
CA LYS A 8 -1.35 14.42 35.26
C LYS A 8 -1.41 14.75 33.75
N ALA A 9 -0.55 15.65 33.26
CA ALA A 9 -0.44 15.95 31.84
C ALA A 9 0.19 14.79 31.07
N GLU A 10 1.22 14.19 31.61
CA GLU A 10 1.88 13.00 31.03
C GLU A 10 0.94 11.79 31.04
N GLU A 11 0.22 11.51 32.11
CA GLU A 11 -0.81 10.46 32.14
C GLU A 11 -1.94 10.71 31.12
N LYS A 12 -2.34 11.96 30.93
CA LYS A 12 -3.37 12.33 29.94
C LYS A 12 -2.85 12.15 28.52
N ILE A 13 -1.61 12.51 28.26
CA ILE A 13 -0.94 12.29 26.96
C ILE A 13 -0.79 10.79 26.68
N VAL A 14 -0.31 10.01 27.64
CA VAL A 14 -0.18 8.56 27.55
C VAL A 14 -1.55 7.89 27.29
N ASN A 15 -2.61 8.36 27.95
CA ASN A 15 -3.96 7.86 27.71
C ASN A 15 -4.51 8.26 26.34
N ILE A 16 -4.21 9.45 25.83
CA ILE A 16 -4.59 9.87 24.47
C ILE A 16 -3.85 9.03 23.44
N ILE A 17 -2.55 8.76 23.62
CA ILE A 17 -1.74 7.93 22.74
C ILE A 17 -2.24 6.48 22.70
N LYS A 18 -2.71 5.93 23.82
CA LYS A 18 -3.25 4.57 23.93
C LYS A 18 -4.59 4.38 23.19
N HIS A 19 -5.28 5.46 22.80
CA HIS A 19 -6.58 5.41 22.11
C HIS A 19 -6.52 5.82 20.63
N VAL A 20 -5.30 6.01 20.07
CA VAL A 20 -5.15 6.27 18.63
C VAL A 20 -4.95 4.93 17.91
N ASP A 21 -5.91 4.54 17.11
CA ASP A 21 -5.79 3.33 16.30
C ASP A 21 -4.68 3.50 15.25
N PRO A 22 -3.78 2.49 15.11
CA PRO A 22 -2.76 2.51 14.08
C PRO A 22 -3.40 2.51 12.69
N LYS A 23 -2.89 3.38 11.81
CA LYS A 23 -3.34 3.50 10.42
C LYS A 23 -2.22 3.14 9.47
N TRP A 24 -2.58 2.71 8.28
CA TRP A 24 -1.63 2.48 7.20
C TRP A 24 -1.17 3.79 6.59
N TYR A 25 0.13 3.86 6.32
CA TYR A 25 0.78 4.94 5.59
C TYR A 25 1.72 4.37 4.55
N ALA A 26 1.87 5.06 3.43
CA ALA A 26 2.91 4.74 2.47
C ALA A 26 4.20 5.50 2.81
N VAL A 27 5.31 4.81 2.68
CA VAL A 27 6.65 5.33 2.90
C VAL A 27 7.44 5.19 1.62
N TYR A 28 8.07 6.28 1.20
CA TYR A 28 8.97 6.29 0.06
C TYR A 28 10.35 5.83 0.50
N THR A 29 10.92 4.88 -0.22
CA THR A 29 12.25 4.33 0.06
C THR A 29 13.25 4.71 -1.04
N ASN A 30 14.52 4.57 -0.76
CA ASN A 30 15.54 4.59 -1.80
C ASN A 30 15.21 3.50 -2.84
N PRO A 31 15.47 3.76 -4.15
CA PRO A 31 15.23 2.78 -5.19
C PRO A 31 15.95 1.45 -4.92
N ARG A 32 15.24 0.35 -5.08
CA ARG A 32 15.74 -1.03 -4.83
C ARG A 32 16.09 -1.35 -3.38
N ALA A 33 15.75 -0.47 -2.42
CA ALA A 33 15.97 -0.71 -0.99
C ALA A 33 14.74 -1.30 -0.29
N GLU A 34 13.63 -1.52 -0.98
CA GLU A 34 12.33 -1.86 -0.39
C GLU A 34 12.43 -3.09 0.52
N LYS A 35 13.07 -4.17 0.06
CA LYS A 35 13.22 -5.41 0.85
C LYS A 35 14.12 -5.23 2.08
N LEU A 36 15.16 -4.41 1.97
CA LEU A 36 16.06 -4.10 3.09
C LEU A 36 15.33 -3.24 4.14
N VAL A 37 14.60 -2.22 3.69
CA VAL A 37 13.79 -1.38 4.58
C VAL A 37 12.70 -2.19 5.27
N PHE A 38 12.04 -3.09 4.52
CA PHE A 38 11.06 -4.02 5.08
C PHE A 38 11.63 -4.83 6.26
N GLY A 39 12.79 -5.48 6.06
CA GLY A 39 13.45 -6.25 7.12
C GLY A 39 13.74 -5.40 8.36
N ARG A 40 14.32 -4.22 8.17
CA ARG A 40 14.66 -3.29 9.26
C ARG A 40 13.44 -2.83 10.05
N LEU A 41 12.35 -2.48 9.37
CA LEU A 41 11.11 -2.05 10.03
C LEU A 41 10.47 -3.18 10.84
N ILE A 42 10.49 -4.42 10.31
CA ILE A 42 10.03 -5.59 11.05
C ILE A 42 10.90 -5.85 12.30
N GLU A 43 12.23 -5.78 12.18
CA GLU A 43 13.16 -5.90 13.31
C GLU A 43 12.90 -4.85 14.39
N GLU A 44 12.46 -3.65 13.99
CA GLU A 44 12.04 -2.60 14.91
C GLU A 44 10.60 -2.79 15.46
N GLY A 45 9.90 -3.87 15.11
CA GLY A 45 8.55 -4.18 15.59
C GLY A 45 7.46 -3.32 14.95
N ILE A 46 7.70 -2.77 13.74
CA ILE A 46 6.71 -2.00 12.99
C ILE A 46 5.95 -2.95 12.07
N ASP A 47 4.60 -2.94 12.18
CA ASP A 47 3.73 -3.68 11.24
C ASP A 47 3.90 -3.09 9.84
N THR A 48 4.46 -3.90 8.94
CA THR A 48 4.93 -3.46 7.63
C THR A 48 4.43 -4.40 6.54
N PHE A 49 4.02 -3.83 5.41
CA PHE A 49 3.57 -4.56 4.24
C PHE A 49 4.32 -4.10 3.00
N LEU A 50 4.99 -5.02 2.35
CA LEU A 50 5.64 -4.84 1.05
C LEU A 50 4.94 -5.74 0.02
N PRO A 51 4.11 -5.18 -0.89
CA PRO A 51 3.45 -5.98 -1.92
C PRO A 51 4.48 -6.49 -2.93
N LEU A 52 4.75 -7.79 -2.91
CA LEU A 52 5.69 -8.45 -3.81
C LEU A 52 4.93 -9.24 -4.86
N GLN A 53 5.15 -8.94 -6.13
CA GLN A 53 4.63 -9.68 -7.25
C GLN A 53 5.63 -10.76 -7.68
N LYS A 54 5.15 -11.99 -7.83
CA LYS A 54 5.92 -13.09 -8.44
C LYS A 54 5.95 -12.93 -9.95
N THR A 55 7.12 -12.95 -10.55
CA THR A 55 7.30 -12.86 -12.00
C THR A 55 8.42 -13.77 -12.47
N TYR A 56 8.27 -14.31 -13.68
CA TYR A 56 9.33 -15.12 -14.29
C TYR A 56 10.30 -14.20 -15.02
N ARG A 57 11.59 -14.31 -14.69
CA ARG A 57 12.65 -13.70 -15.46
C ARG A 57 13.37 -14.76 -16.27
N THR A 58 13.43 -14.56 -17.57
CA THR A 58 14.19 -15.42 -18.47
C THR A 58 15.63 -14.94 -18.52
N TRP A 59 16.55 -15.82 -18.18
CA TRP A 59 18.00 -15.67 -18.42
C TRP A 59 18.33 -16.51 -19.64
N SER A 60 19.52 -16.35 -20.21
CA SER A 60 19.93 -17.06 -21.44
C SER A 60 19.74 -18.58 -21.37
N ASP A 61 19.84 -19.18 -20.19
CA ASP A 61 19.86 -20.63 -19.97
C ASP A 61 18.67 -21.14 -19.14
N ARG A 62 17.90 -20.25 -18.44
CA ARG A 62 16.83 -20.69 -17.53
C ARG A 62 15.80 -19.60 -17.23
N LYS A 63 14.60 -20.05 -16.86
CA LYS A 63 13.56 -19.20 -16.26
C LYS A 63 13.65 -19.29 -14.74
N LYS A 64 13.72 -18.15 -14.05
CA LYS A 64 13.71 -18.09 -12.59
C LYS A 64 12.52 -17.27 -12.12
N LEU A 65 11.78 -17.82 -11.15
CA LEU A 65 10.76 -17.08 -10.45
C LEU A 65 11.43 -16.08 -9.53
N ILE A 66 11.10 -14.80 -9.67
CA ILE A 66 11.60 -13.71 -8.83
C ILE A 66 10.44 -12.96 -8.23
N GLU A 67 10.65 -12.41 -7.05
CA GLU A 67 9.71 -11.50 -6.38
C GLU A 67 10.23 -10.08 -6.50
N LYS A 68 9.43 -9.20 -7.07
CA LYS A 68 9.72 -7.77 -7.17
C LYS A 68 8.61 -6.95 -6.50
N PRO A 69 8.92 -5.79 -5.92
CA PRO A 69 7.90 -4.87 -5.44
C PRO A 69 6.91 -4.54 -6.55
N LEU A 70 5.61 -4.67 -6.26
CA LEU A 70 4.53 -4.28 -7.16
C LEU A 70 4.59 -2.77 -7.41
N LEU A 71 4.83 -2.00 -6.36
CA LEU A 71 4.99 -0.56 -6.38
C LEU A 71 6.44 -0.23 -6.04
N SER A 72 7.22 0.19 -7.05
CA SER A 72 8.65 0.50 -6.87
C SER A 72 8.85 1.68 -5.94
N SER A 73 9.81 1.57 -5.02
CA SER A 73 10.17 2.57 -4.02
C SER A 73 9.09 2.87 -2.98
N TYR A 74 8.06 2.03 -2.84
CA TYR A 74 7.03 2.18 -1.82
C TYR A 74 6.96 0.96 -0.91
N ILE A 75 6.71 1.25 0.37
CA ILE A 75 6.41 0.26 1.40
C ILE A 75 5.28 0.81 2.28
N PHE A 76 4.47 -0.03 2.85
CA PHE A 76 3.37 0.37 3.72
C PHE A 76 3.68 0.02 5.16
N VAL A 77 3.39 0.94 6.08
CA VAL A 77 3.57 0.76 7.52
C VAL A 77 2.27 1.07 8.25
N LYS A 78 1.95 0.28 9.25
CA LYS A 78 0.77 0.49 10.10
C LYS A 78 1.24 0.99 11.47
N VAL A 79 1.07 2.28 11.69
CA VAL A 79 1.64 2.97 12.85
C VAL A 79 0.70 4.04 13.39
N VAL A 80 0.94 4.45 14.62
CA VAL A 80 0.38 5.67 15.21
C VAL A 80 1.35 6.84 15.01
N PRO A 81 0.91 8.10 15.05
CA PRO A 81 1.78 9.25 14.80
C PRO A 81 3.01 9.34 15.69
N VAL A 82 2.94 8.82 16.92
CA VAL A 82 4.09 8.80 17.84
C VAL A 82 5.26 7.95 17.34
N ASP A 83 4.99 6.97 16.47
CA ASP A 83 6.01 6.09 15.88
C ASP A 83 6.63 6.64 14.59
N PHE A 84 6.12 7.74 14.03
CA PHE A 84 6.69 8.33 12.82
C PHE A 84 8.19 8.60 12.90
N PRO A 85 8.75 9.16 14.01
CA PRO A 85 10.18 9.36 14.13
C PRO A 85 11.00 8.06 14.04
N LYS A 86 10.44 6.94 14.50
CA LYS A 86 11.06 5.62 14.43
C LYS A 86 11.17 5.16 12.97
N VAL A 87 10.09 5.30 12.21
CA VAL A 87 10.07 5.00 10.77
C VAL A 87 11.07 5.88 10.01
N TYR A 88 11.10 7.21 10.29
CA TYR A 88 12.04 8.13 9.62
C TYR A 88 13.51 7.79 9.88
N LYS A 89 13.85 7.27 11.05
CA LYS A 89 15.24 6.89 11.40
C LYS A 89 15.69 5.60 10.72
N THR A 90 14.76 4.80 10.20
CA THR A 90 15.12 3.54 9.54
C THR A 90 15.89 3.82 8.26
N MET A 91 17.11 3.31 8.18
CA MET A 91 17.99 3.54 7.03
C MET A 91 17.40 3.02 5.72
N GLY A 92 17.31 3.88 4.72
CA GLY A 92 16.69 3.60 3.42
C GLY A 92 15.27 4.15 3.29
N VAL A 93 14.66 4.60 4.37
CA VAL A 93 13.45 5.41 4.34
C VAL A 93 13.81 6.83 3.90
N VAL A 94 13.05 7.38 2.96
CA VAL A 94 13.23 8.76 2.48
C VAL A 94 12.20 9.68 3.14
N LYS A 95 10.91 9.33 3.03
CA LYS A 95 9.82 10.14 3.61
C LYS A 95 8.50 9.37 3.60
N PHE A 96 7.56 9.77 4.44
CA PHE A 96 6.16 9.40 4.26
C PHE A 96 5.57 10.07 3.02
N VAL A 97 4.62 9.40 2.38
CA VAL A 97 3.76 10.07 1.40
C VAL A 97 2.86 11.05 2.15
N THR A 98 2.85 12.29 1.70
CA THR A 98 2.12 13.37 2.38
C THR A 98 0.99 13.91 1.51
N PHE A 99 -0.04 14.43 2.17
CA PHE A 99 -1.06 15.26 1.57
C PHE A 99 -1.19 16.53 2.40
N GLU A 100 -1.14 17.69 1.77
CA GLU A 100 -1.14 18.99 2.45
C GLU A 100 -0.07 19.09 3.56
N GLY A 101 1.11 18.51 3.30
CA GLY A 101 2.26 18.54 4.21
C GLY A 101 2.21 17.56 5.39
N GLN A 102 1.15 16.78 5.53
CA GLN A 102 0.99 15.78 6.60
C GLN A 102 1.03 14.35 6.04
N PRO A 103 1.59 13.37 6.79
CA PRO A 103 1.51 11.97 6.39
C PRO A 103 0.06 11.55 6.12
N ALA A 104 -0.20 11.05 4.91
CA ALA A 104 -1.53 10.69 4.47
C ALA A 104 -1.83 9.21 4.77
N SER A 105 -2.87 8.96 5.56
CA SER A 105 -3.30 7.59 5.82
C SER A 105 -3.92 6.96 4.58
N ILE A 106 -3.69 5.65 4.43
CA ILE A 106 -4.26 4.81 3.38
C ILE A 106 -5.37 3.96 3.99
N PRO A 107 -6.56 3.92 3.41
CA PRO A 107 -7.65 3.08 3.88
C PRO A 107 -7.26 1.59 3.93
N GLN A 108 -7.70 0.87 4.97
CA GLN A 108 -7.45 -0.57 5.11
C GLN A 108 -7.86 -1.34 3.84
N LYS A 109 -8.99 -0.98 3.24
CA LYS A 109 -9.50 -1.62 2.01
C LYS A 109 -8.52 -1.58 0.85
N GLN A 110 -7.72 -0.52 0.72
CA GLN A 110 -6.71 -0.43 -0.34
C GLN A 110 -5.53 -1.39 -0.07
N ILE A 111 -5.15 -1.57 1.18
CA ILE A 111 -4.15 -2.59 1.57
C ILE A 111 -4.68 -4.00 1.29
N ASP A 112 -5.95 -4.26 1.61
CA ASP A 112 -6.60 -5.54 1.34
C ASP A 112 -6.68 -5.82 -0.17
N ASN A 113 -7.01 -4.82 -0.97
CA ASN A 113 -6.96 -4.92 -2.44
C ASN A 113 -5.55 -5.29 -2.93
N LEU A 114 -4.50 -4.66 -2.38
CA LEU A 114 -3.11 -5.00 -2.75
C LEU A 114 -2.76 -6.44 -2.39
N ARG A 115 -3.23 -6.95 -1.24
CA ARG A 115 -3.04 -8.35 -0.86
C ARG A 115 -3.71 -9.31 -1.85
N LEU A 116 -4.98 -9.05 -2.19
CA LEU A 116 -5.68 -9.85 -3.20
C LEU A 116 -4.95 -9.86 -4.55
N LEU A 117 -4.37 -8.73 -4.95
CA LEU A 117 -3.63 -8.60 -6.20
C LEU A 117 -2.35 -9.44 -6.23
N ILE A 118 -1.53 -9.39 -5.18
CA ILE A 118 -0.26 -10.13 -5.15
C ILE A 118 -0.47 -11.64 -5.00
N ASP A 119 -1.61 -12.07 -4.45
CA ASP A 119 -1.98 -13.48 -4.31
C ASP A 119 -2.64 -14.05 -5.57
N SER A 120 -2.93 -13.20 -6.56
CA SER A 120 -3.55 -13.60 -7.82
C SER A 120 -2.51 -13.87 -8.91
N ASP A 121 -2.86 -14.74 -9.86
CA ASP A 121 -2.07 -14.98 -11.09
C ASP A 121 -2.43 -13.97 -12.20
N ALA A 122 -3.12 -12.87 -11.86
CA ALA A 122 -3.56 -11.90 -12.84
C ALA A 122 -2.38 -11.12 -13.44
N GLU A 123 -2.48 -10.80 -14.71
CA GLU A 123 -1.57 -9.86 -15.35
C GLU A 123 -1.87 -8.44 -14.84
N ILE A 124 -0.90 -7.87 -14.14
CA ILE A 124 -0.99 -6.59 -13.47
C ILE A 124 -0.08 -5.58 -14.17
N GLU A 125 -0.62 -4.47 -14.57
CA GLU A 125 0.10 -3.30 -15.08
C GLU A 125 0.03 -2.18 -14.06
N VAL A 126 1.17 -1.60 -13.70
CA VAL A 126 1.25 -0.42 -12.83
C VAL A 126 1.65 0.79 -13.65
N THR A 127 0.88 1.85 -13.55
CA THR A 127 1.10 3.09 -14.33
C THR A 127 0.75 4.34 -13.51
N SER A 128 1.39 5.45 -13.82
CA SER A 128 1.04 6.80 -13.35
C SER A 128 0.10 7.54 -14.32
N GLU A 129 -0.33 6.89 -15.42
CA GLU A 129 -1.28 7.49 -16.36
C GLU A 129 -2.58 7.86 -15.65
N LYS A 130 -3.12 9.03 -15.99
CA LYS A 130 -4.40 9.50 -15.44
C LYS A 130 -5.54 8.99 -16.31
N PHE A 131 -6.55 8.42 -15.67
CA PHE A 131 -7.76 7.94 -16.32
C PHE A 131 -8.98 8.70 -15.81
N GLU A 132 -9.96 8.86 -16.69
CA GLU A 132 -11.27 9.35 -16.28
C GLU A 132 -11.91 8.39 -15.26
N LYS A 133 -12.77 8.94 -14.42
CA LYS A 133 -13.47 8.15 -13.41
C LYS A 133 -14.44 7.20 -14.10
N GLY A 134 -14.32 5.93 -13.80
CA GLY A 134 -15.21 4.87 -14.28
C GLY A 134 -16.29 4.48 -13.28
N ASP A 135 -17.13 3.52 -13.65
CA ASP A 135 -18.10 2.92 -12.73
C ASP A 135 -17.37 2.10 -11.66
N ASN A 136 -17.78 2.26 -10.39
CA ASN A 136 -17.29 1.40 -9.34
C ASN A 136 -17.78 -0.03 -9.51
N VAL A 137 -16.87 -0.98 -9.41
CA VAL A 137 -17.16 -2.40 -9.58
C VAL A 137 -16.49 -3.23 -8.50
N GLU A 138 -17.12 -4.35 -8.17
CA GLU A 138 -16.58 -5.39 -7.30
C GLU A 138 -16.39 -6.68 -8.10
N VAL A 139 -15.28 -7.37 -7.87
CA VAL A 139 -15.02 -8.70 -8.41
C VAL A 139 -15.80 -9.73 -7.58
N ILE A 140 -16.67 -10.49 -8.25
CA ILE A 140 -17.57 -11.48 -7.59
C ILE A 140 -17.20 -12.94 -7.92
N ASN A 141 -16.15 -13.16 -8.72
CA ASN A 141 -15.71 -14.52 -9.08
C ASN A 141 -14.18 -14.57 -9.27
N GLY A 142 -13.59 -15.76 -9.12
CA GLY A 142 -12.15 -16.00 -9.27
C GLY A 142 -11.31 -15.67 -8.04
N SER A 143 -9.98 -15.64 -8.21
CA SER A 143 -9.02 -15.45 -7.11
C SER A 143 -9.04 -14.06 -6.47
N MET A 144 -9.67 -13.08 -7.12
CA MET A 144 -9.75 -11.71 -6.64
C MET A 144 -11.14 -11.31 -6.12
N ILE A 145 -11.95 -12.27 -5.66
CA ILE A 145 -13.27 -11.97 -5.08
C ILE A 145 -13.16 -10.91 -3.97
N GLY A 146 -14.03 -9.89 -4.03
CA GLY A 146 -14.04 -8.77 -3.10
C GLY A 146 -13.11 -7.62 -3.44
N LEU A 147 -12.33 -7.73 -4.54
CA LEU A 147 -11.55 -6.60 -5.05
C LEU A 147 -12.51 -5.51 -5.55
N ILE A 148 -12.27 -4.29 -5.10
CA ILE A 148 -13.02 -3.11 -5.55
C ILE A 148 -12.12 -2.25 -6.42
N GLY A 149 -12.65 -1.80 -7.54
CA GLY A 149 -11.97 -0.92 -8.48
C GLY A 149 -12.94 -0.14 -9.35
N GLU A 150 -12.42 0.54 -10.35
CA GLU A 150 -13.20 1.29 -11.34
C GLU A 150 -13.11 0.61 -12.70
N LEU A 151 -14.24 0.43 -13.37
CA LEU A 151 -14.28 -0.10 -14.72
C LEU A 151 -14.03 1.04 -15.71
N ILE A 152 -12.95 0.93 -16.46
CA ILE A 152 -12.58 1.91 -17.50
C ILE A 152 -12.51 1.26 -18.86
N LYS A 153 -12.52 2.10 -19.90
CA LYS A 153 -12.25 1.70 -21.27
C LYS A 153 -10.92 2.30 -21.72
N THR A 154 -9.94 1.46 -22.02
CA THR A 154 -8.63 1.90 -22.52
C THR A 154 -8.15 0.94 -23.60
N GLY A 155 -7.54 1.48 -24.68
CA GLY A 155 -7.08 0.69 -25.82
C GLY A 155 -8.18 -0.18 -26.47
N GLY A 156 -9.44 0.28 -26.46
CA GLY A 156 -10.58 -0.49 -26.98
C GLY A 156 -11.07 -1.63 -26.08
N LYS A 157 -10.43 -1.87 -24.93
CA LYS A 157 -10.78 -2.94 -23.97
C LYS A 157 -11.35 -2.35 -22.69
N LYS A 158 -12.26 -3.10 -22.04
CA LYS A 158 -12.70 -2.82 -20.66
C LYS A 158 -11.69 -3.39 -19.70
N ARG A 159 -11.20 -2.57 -18.77
CA ARG A 159 -10.22 -2.93 -17.74
C ARG A 159 -10.69 -2.43 -16.38
N VAL A 160 -10.21 -3.05 -15.31
CA VAL A 160 -10.45 -2.59 -13.94
C VAL A 160 -9.21 -1.85 -13.45
N ILE A 161 -9.41 -0.64 -12.95
CA ILE A 161 -8.37 0.13 -12.27
C ILE A 161 -8.57 0.03 -10.77
N VAL A 162 -7.51 -0.30 -10.05
CA VAL A 162 -7.40 -0.11 -8.61
C VAL A 162 -6.51 1.08 -8.35
N ARG A 163 -7.10 2.18 -7.88
CA ARG A 163 -6.36 3.39 -7.50
C ARG A 163 -5.82 3.23 -6.10
N ILE A 164 -4.59 3.63 -5.92
CA ILE A 164 -3.99 3.77 -4.59
C ILE A 164 -3.96 5.26 -4.28
N ASP A 165 -4.87 5.70 -3.45
CA ASP A 165 -4.94 7.11 -3.06
C ASP A 165 -3.59 7.62 -2.56
N ARG A 166 -3.24 8.83 -2.95
CA ARG A 166 -2.01 9.53 -2.55
C ARG A 166 -0.70 9.06 -3.16
N LEU A 167 -0.67 7.98 -3.94
CA LEU A 167 0.57 7.51 -4.57
C LEU A 167 0.73 7.94 -6.04
N ASP A 168 -0.31 8.55 -6.63
CA ASP A 168 -0.38 8.80 -8.08
C ASP A 168 -0.08 7.53 -8.91
N GLN A 169 -0.44 6.37 -8.38
CA GLN A 169 -0.26 5.07 -9.02
C GLN A 169 -1.60 4.39 -9.23
N ASN A 170 -1.76 3.83 -10.40
CA ASN A 170 -2.92 3.05 -10.81
C ASN A 170 -2.48 1.62 -11.14
N ILE A 171 -3.23 0.66 -10.65
CA ILE A 171 -3.04 -0.76 -10.96
C ILE A 171 -4.14 -1.16 -11.93
N ILE A 172 -3.75 -1.56 -13.12
CA ILE A 172 -4.67 -1.94 -14.19
C ILE A 172 -4.73 -3.46 -14.28
N LEU A 173 -5.95 -3.98 -14.36
CA LEU A 173 -6.24 -5.40 -14.42
C LEU A 173 -7.15 -5.70 -15.61
N THR A 174 -6.89 -6.82 -16.26
CA THR A 174 -7.83 -7.38 -17.25
C THR A 174 -8.66 -8.46 -16.57
N ILE A 175 -9.93 -8.18 -16.29
CA ILE A 175 -10.87 -9.09 -15.64
C ILE A 175 -12.07 -9.30 -16.56
N PRO A 176 -12.57 -10.56 -16.72
CA PRO A 176 -13.79 -10.79 -17.47
C PRO A 176 -14.97 -9.99 -16.90
N VAL A 177 -15.73 -9.33 -17.76
CA VAL A 177 -16.87 -8.48 -17.32
C VAL A 177 -17.91 -9.31 -16.56
N THR A 178 -18.04 -10.59 -16.88
CA THR A 178 -18.92 -11.55 -16.18
C THR A 178 -18.53 -11.78 -14.72
N PHE A 179 -17.32 -11.40 -14.31
CA PHE A 179 -16.83 -11.48 -12.93
C PHE A 179 -17.04 -10.18 -12.17
N LEU A 180 -17.64 -9.18 -12.77
CA LEU A 180 -17.80 -7.85 -12.21
C LEU A 180 -19.27 -7.58 -11.84
N ARG A 181 -19.46 -6.98 -10.68
CA ARG A 181 -20.73 -6.40 -10.24
C ARG A 181 -20.55 -4.90 -10.05
N LYS A 182 -21.46 -4.10 -10.61
CA LYS A 182 -21.49 -2.66 -10.34
C LYS A 182 -21.97 -2.40 -8.92
N ILE A 183 -21.32 -1.49 -8.22
CA ILE A 183 -21.63 -1.07 -6.84
C ILE A 183 -21.80 0.43 -6.72
#